data_03a559f2c07326067273e7807d2846ef
#
_entry.id   03a559f2c07326067273e7807d2846ef
#
_cell.length_a   1.000
_cell.length_b   1.000
_cell.length_c   1.000
_cell.angle_alpha   90.00
_cell.angle_beta   90.00
_cell.angle_gamma   90.00
#
_symmetry.space_group_name_H-M   'P 1'
#
loop_
_entity.id
_entity.type
_entity.pdbx_description
1 polymer ?
#
loop_
_entity_poly.entity_id
_entity_poly.type
_entity_poly.pdbx_seq_one_letter_code
_entity_poly.pdbx_strand_id
1 'polypeptide(L)'
;MILDVQDLSFRYSKNAKPIFHNVNLQMEKGEILTILGANGAGKSTLLNCLANILEPCSGKILVNGASIHDMSLKKAAQLIGYVPQNHALVYDYSVRDFIVMGRAPHLGMLEKPSGKDYAIVDEVIRELGIEKLADKAYTQISGGERQQALIGRAIAQQPEIIMFDEPTNHLDYGNQLRMVHKIKNLSQKDYTVIMTTHMPDHAMMIGGKTAILGRDGTLKVGKTEEIITEKKL
;
A
#
# COMPACT_ATOMS: atom_id res chain seq x y z
N MET A 1 5.00 -10.06 15.40
CA MET A 1 5.11 -8.67 14.91
C MET A 1 5.69 -8.71 13.50
N ILE A 2 4.96 -8.20 12.51
CA ILE A 2 5.39 -8.20 11.10
C ILE A 2 6.10 -6.90 10.73
N LEU A 3 5.66 -5.77 11.28
CA LEU A 3 6.25 -4.45 11.06
C LEU A 3 6.51 -3.77 12.40
N ASP A 4 7.73 -3.25 12.59
CA ASP A 4 8.14 -2.47 13.75
C ASP A 4 8.93 -1.25 13.28
N VAL A 5 8.39 -0.07 13.55
CA VAL A 5 8.96 1.23 13.19
C VAL A 5 9.38 1.94 14.47
N GLN A 6 10.65 2.31 14.56
CA GLN A 6 11.26 2.86 15.77
C GLN A 6 11.90 4.22 15.48
N ASP A 7 11.42 5.27 16.14
CA ASP A 7 11.94 6.66 16.12
C ASP A 7 12.21 7.21 14.71
N LEU A 8 11.36 6.83 13.75
CA LEU A 8 11.53 7.16 12.34
C LEU A 8 11.33 8.66 12.10
N SER A 9 12.28 9.29 11.39
CA SER A 9 12.19 10.69 11.01
C SER A 9 12.63 10.88 9.55
N PHE A 10 11.97 11.82 8.85
CA PHE A 10 12.29 12.10 7.45
C PHE A 10 12.23 13.60 7.14
N ARG A 11 13.16 14.04 6.27
CA ARG A 11 13.19 15.33 5.61
C ARG A 11 13.77 15.19 4.20
N TYR A 12 13.31 15.99 3.26
CA TYR A 12 13.80 15.92 1.87
C TYR A 12 15.22 16.51 1.67
N SER A 13 15.67 17.37 2.55
CA SER A 13 17.04 17.90 2.54
C SER A 13 17.50 18.23 3.96
N LYS A 14 18.84 18.32 4.17
CA LYS A 14 19.43 18.57 5.49
C LYS A 14 18.89 19.85 6.17
N ASN A 15 18.55 20.86 5.39
CA ASN A 15 18.08 22.16 5.89
C ASN A 15 16.55 22.30 5.86
N ALA A 16 15.81 21.31 5.36
CA ALA A 16 14.35 21.33 5.35
C ALA A 16 13.79 20.95 6.72
N LYS A 17 12.59 21.48 7.02
CA LYS A 17 11.82 21.03 8.18
C LYS A 17 11.51 19.54 8.03
N PRO A 18 11.53 18.76 9.13
CA PRO A 18 11.07 17.39 9.10
C PRO A 18 9.62 17.30 8.58
N ILE A 19 9.37 16.33 7.71
CA ILE A 19 8.01 15.98 7.28
C ILE A 19 7.32 15.22 8.41
N PHE A 20 8.05 14.32 9.06
CA PHE A 20 7.64 13.66 10.29
C PHE A 20 8.89 13.35 11.14
N HIS A 21 8.68 13.16 12.44
CA HIS A 21 9.75 12.87 13.39
C HIS A 21 9.27 11.95 14.51
N ASN A 22 10.20 11.14 15.01
CA ASN A 22 9.99 10.20 16.12
C ASN A 22 8.73 9.33 15.95
N VAL A 23 8.49 8.87 14.73
CA VAL A 23 7.36 8.00 14.40
C VAL A 23 7.65 6.61 14.95
N ASN A 24 6.73 6.11 15.77
CA ASN A 24 6.74 4.76 16.31
C ASN A 24 5.42 4.06 15.94
N LEU A 25 5.52 2.84 15.41
CA LEU A 25 4.38 2.09 14.89
C LEU A 25 4.69 0.59 14.91
N GLN A 26 3.72 -0.21 15.34
CA GLN A 26 3.84 -1.68 15.35
C GLN A 26 2.60 -2.34 14.79
N MET A 27 2.81 -3.40 13.98
CA MET A 27 1.72 -4.19 13.41
C MET A 27 2.00 -5.69 13.55
N GLU A 28 0.96 -6.43 13.87
CA GLU A 28 0.94 -7.88 13.77
C GLU A 28 0.46 -8.34 12.38
N LYS A 29 0.76 -9.60 12.05
CA LYS A 29 0.31 -10.20 10.79
C LYS A 29 -1.23 -10.19 10.71
N GLY A 30 -1.76 -9.82 9.54
CA GLY A 30 -3.21 -9.74 9.29
C GLY A 30 -3.88 -8.48 9.84
N GLU A 31 -3.13 -7.59 10.53
CA GLU A 31 -3.70 -6.31 10.96
C GLU A 31 -3.89 -5.33 9.80
N ILE A 32 -4.85 -4.43 9.98
CA ILE A 32 -5.07 -3.31 9.08
C ILE A 32 -4.81 -1.99 9.80
N LEU A 33 -4.02 -1.12 9.15
CA LEU A 33 -3.70 0.22 9.61
C LEU A 33 -4.13 1.25 8.58
N THR A 34 -4.89 2.24 9.02
CA THR A 34 -5.19 3.43 8.22
C THR A 34 -4.35 4.61 8.70
N ILE A 35 -3.52 5.18 7.82
CA ILE A 35 -2.80 6.44 8.08
C ILE A 35 -3.69 7.59 7.61
N LEU A 36 -4.27 8.30 8.57
CA LEU A 36 -5.16 9.43 8.36
C LEU A 36 -4.39 10.75 8.51
N GLY A 37 -4.69 11.72 7.67
CA GLY A 37 -4.11 13.07 7.79
C GLY A 37 -4.49 13.95 6.61
N ALA A 38 -4.37 15.26 6.78
CA ALA A 38 -4.66 16.23 5.73
C ALA A 38 -3.77 16.03 4.49
N ASN A 39 -4.19 16.60 3.36
CA ASN A 39 -3.34 16.65 2.17
C ASN A 39 -2.07 17.45 2.49
N GLY A 40 -0.92 16.91 2.05
CA GLY A 40 0.39 17.48 2.35
C GLY A 40 0.95 17.19 3.76
N ALA A 41 0.27 16.41 4.61
CA ALA A 41 0.77 16.05 5.94
C ALA A 41 1.97 15.07 5.91
N GLY A 42 2.31 14.49 4.76
CA GLY A 42 3.44 13.56 4.64
C GLY A 42 3.06 12.08 4.62
N LYS A 43 1.77 11.73 4.44
CA LYS A 43 1.28 10.33 4.42
C LYS A 43 1.99 9.47 3.38
N SER A 44 2.04 9.94 2.11
CA SER A 44 2.74 9.22 1.02
C SER A 44 4.25 9.14 1.27
N THR A 45 4.83 10.18 1.88
CA THR A 45 6.26 10.17 2.26
C THR A 45 6.53 9.10 3.32
N LEU A 46 5.68 9.00 4.35
CA LEU A 46 5.80 7.95 5.37
C LEU A 46 5.64 6.57 4.73
N LEU A 47 4.63 6.39 3.87
CA LEU A 47 4.40 5.13 3.18
C LEU A 47 5.59 4.74 2.29
N ASN A 48 6.20 5.70 1.59
CA ASN A 48 7.39 5.48 0.77
C ASN A 48 8.63 5.08 1.61
N CYS A 49 8.78 5.63 2.82
CA CYS A 49 9.82 5.18 3.75
C CYS A 49 9.56 3.73 4.20
N LEU A 50 8.32 3.41 4.57
CA LEU A 50 7.92 2.05 4.97
C LEU A 50 8.11 1.03 3.85
N ALA A 51 7.91 1.44 2.59
CA ALA A 51 8.11 0.61 1.40
C ALA A 51 9.58 0.52 0.93
N ASN A 52 10.54 1.10 1.67
CA ASN A 52 11.95 1.19 1.27
C ASN A 52 12.20 1.90 -0.07
N ILE A 53 11.32 2.85 -0.43
CA ILE A 53 11.47 3.71 -1.62
C ILE A 53 12.24 4.98 -1.27
N LEU A 54 12.03 5.50 -0.05
CA LEU A 54 12.75 6.66 0.50
C LEU A 54 13.54 6.25 1.74
N GLU A 55 14.79 6.69 1.82
CA GLU A 55 15.64 6.45 2.98
C GLU A 55 15.34 7.47 4.08
N PRO A 56 14.97 7.04 5.31
CA PRO A 56 14.74 7.94 6.43
C PRO A 56 16.02 8.58 6.92
N CYS A 57 15.90 9.76 7.56
CA CYS A 57 17.06 10.45 8.14
C CYS A 57 17.54 9.82 9.44
N SER A 58 16.64 9.15 10.17
CA SER A 58 16.94 8.44 11.41
C SER A 58 15.81 7.43 11.71
N GLY A 59 16.08 6.54 12.66
CA GLY A 59 15.17 5.49 13.09
C GLY A 59 15.39 4.18 12.33
N LYS A 60 14.51 3.21 12.58
CA LYS A 60 14.59 1.86 11.99
C LYS A 60 13.22 1.40 11.54
N ILE A 61 13.20 0.63 10.47
CA ILE A 61 12.02 -0.09 9.98
C ILE A 61 12.39 -1.56 9.92
N LEU A 62 11.75 -2.37 10.74
CA LEU A 62 11.96 -3.80 10.81
C LEU A 62 10.75 -4.53 10.22
N VAL A 63 10.99 -5.42 9.27
CA VAL A 63 10.00 -6.34 8.71
C VAL A 63 10.39 -7.75 9.09
N ASN A 64 9.51 -8.47 9.79
CA ASN A 64 9.81 -9.79 10.38
C ASN A 64 11.10 -9.76 11.24
N GLY A 65 11.33 -8.67 11.98
CA GLY A 65 12.50 -8.49 12.84
C GLY A 65 13.81 -8.14 12.13
N ALA A 66 13.84 -8.06 10.80
CA ALA A 66 15.02 -7.68 10.02
C ALA A 66 14.87 -6.26 9.44
N SER A 67 15.95 -5.47 9.47
CA SER A 67 15.97 -4.11 8.92
C SER A 67 15.71 -4.15 7.42
N ILE A 68 14.70 -3.39 6.96
CA ILE A 68 14.34 -3.36 5.53
C ILE A 68 15.43 -2.69 4.69
N HIS A 69 16.19 -1.75 5.28
CA HIS A 69 17.28 -1.05 4.59
C HIS A 69 18.51 -1.95 4.35
N ASP A 70 18.66 -3.02 5.16
CA ASP A 70 19.74 -3.99 4.99
C ASP A 70 19.38 -5.11 4.01
N MET A 71 18.12 -5.13 3.53
CA MET A 71 17.66 -6.08 2.53
C MET A 71 17.98 -5.59 1.12
N SER A 72 18.18 -6.55 0.19
CA SER A 72 18.16 -6.21 -1.24
C SER A 72 16.79 -5.68 -1.65
N LEU A 73 16.75 -4.76 -2.64
CA LEU A 73 15.47 -4.24 -3.17
C LEU A 73 14.54 -5.35 -3.62
N LYS A 74 15.09 -6.41 -4.21
CA LYS A 74 14.35 -7.61 -4.63
C LYS A 74 13.68 -8.28 -3.42
N LYS A 75 14.39 -8.45 -2.30
CA LYS A 75 13.85 -9.06 -1.08
C LYS A 75 12.79 -8.18 -0.44
N ALA A 76 13.02 -6.88 -0.33
CA ALA A 76 12.02 -5.93 0.17
C ALA A 76 10.75 -5.97 -0.69
N ALA A 77 10.91 -5.99 -2.04
CA ALA A 77 9.79 -6.11 -2.97
C ALA A 77 9.07 -7.47 -2.93
N GLN A 78 9.66 -8.54 -2.39
CA GLN A 78 8.94 -9.79 -2.10
C GLN A 78 8.06 -9.71 -0.86
N LEU A 79 8.39 -8.84 0.09
CA LEU A 79 7.68 -8.69 1.36
C LEU A 79 6.59 -7.62 1.30
N ILE A 80 6.79 -6.55 0.52
CA ILE A 80 5.91 -5.39 0.49
C ILE A 80 5.41 -5.15 -0.93
N GLY A 81 4.08 -5.23 -1.10
CA GLY A 81 3.36 -4.78 -2.28
C GLY A 81 2.95 -3.31 -2.13
N TYR A 82 3.18 -2.48 -3.15
CA TYR A 82 2.86 -1.07 -3.12
C TYR A 82 1.92 -0.68 -4.27
N VAL A 83 0.79 -0.08 -3.90
CA VAL A 83 -0.22 0.45 -4.83
C VAL A 83 -0.16 1.97 -4.75
N PRO A 84 0.45 2.66 -5.73
CA PRO A 84 0.59 4.11 -5.72
C PRO A 84 -0.73 4.82 -6.03
N GLN A 85 -0.85 6.07 -5.59
CA GLN A 85 -1.98 6.95 -5.87
C GLN A 85 -2.17 7.19 -7.37
N ASN A 86 -1.09 7.43 -8.09
CA ASN A 86 -1.08 7.68 -9.52
C ASN A 86 -0.21 6.67 -10.25
N HIS A 87 -0.69 6.17 -11.36
CA HIS A 87 0.05 5.30 -12.25
C HIS A 87 0.03 5.86 -13.67
N ALA A 88 1.20 6.20 -14.19
CA ALA A 88 1.34 6.66 -15.58
C ALA A 88 1.02 5.51 -16.55
N LEU A 89 0.20 5.82 -17.57
CA LEU A 89 -0.10 4.89 -18.66
C LEU A 89 1.02 5.00 -19.68
N VAL A 90 1.94 4.02 -19.69
CA VAL A 90 3.12 4.11 -20.57
C VAL A 90 3.04 3.13 -21.76
N TYR A 91 2.34 1.99 -21.60
CA TYR A 91 2.33 0.94 -22.63
C TYR A 91 0.96 0.26 -22.74
N ASP A 92 0.68 -0.29 -23.92
CA ASP A 92 -0.57 -0.95 -24.28
C ASP A 92 -0.49 -2.48 -24.01
N TYR A 93 -0.22 -2.83 -22.74
CA TYR A 93 -0.26 -4.22 -22.31
C TYR A 93 -1.69 -4.68 -22.04
N SER A 94 -1.96 -5.98 -22.16
CA SER A 94 -3.20 -6.56 -21.61
C SER A 94 -3.25 -6.40 -20.09
N VAL A 95 -4.43 -6.38 -19.50
CA VAL A 95 -4.59 -6.36 -18.03
C VAL A 95 -3.85 -7.54 -17.40
N ARG A 96 -3.91 -8.71 -18.04
CA ARG A 96 -3.21 -9.93 -17.59
C ARG A 96 -1.70 -9.73 -17.59
N ASP A 97 -1.13 -9.17 -18.67
CA ASP A 97 0.30 -8.89 -18.74
C ASP A 97 0.73 -7.77 -17.79
N PHE A 98 -0.13 -6.80 -17.54
CA PHE A 98 0.11 -5.78 -16.52
C PHE A 98 0.17 -6.38 -15.11
N ILE A 99 -0.73 -7.32 -14.77
CA ILE A 99 -0.76 -7.96 -13.46
C ILE A 99 0.46 -8.89 -13.29
N VAL A 100 0.91 -9.60 -14.34
CA VAL A 100 2.08 -10.48 -14.25
C VAL A 100 3.38 -9.74 -13.96
N MET A 101 3.47 -8.43 -14.23
CA MET A 101 4.61 -7.61 -13.80
C MET A 101 4.79 -7.61 -12.27
N GLY A 102 3.75 -7.90 -11.50
CA GLY A 102 3.84 -8.12 -10.05
C GLY A 102 4.74 -9.30 -9.68
N ARG A 103 5.00 -10.22 -10.61
CA ARG A 103 5.90 -11.36 -10.38
C ARG A 103 7.39 -11.02 -10.52
N ALA A 104 7.72 -9.82 -11.01
CA ALA A 104 9.11 -9.40 -11.22
C ALA A 104 10.07 -9.66 -10.03
N PRO A 105 9.69 -9.46 -8.74
CA PRO A 105 10.57 -9.76 -7.62
C PRO A 105 10.91 -11.25 -7.45
N HIS A 106 10.16 -12.14 -8.08
CA HIS A 106 10.39 -13.60 -8.01
C HIS A 106 11.22 -14.12 -9.17
N LEU A 107 11.39 -13.32 -10.23
CA LEU A 107 12.12 -13.72 -11.44
C LEU A 107 13.63 -13.44 -11.32
N GLY A 108 14.44 -14.22 -12.04
CA GLY A 108 15.85 -13.91 -12.27
C GLY A 108 16.03 -12.69 -13.18
N MET A 109 17.26 -12.17 -13.27
CA MET A 109 17.55 -10.92 -14.01
C MET A 109 17.15 -10.96 -15.50
N LEU A 110 17.24 -12.13 -16.15
CA LEU A 110 16.87 -12.34 -17.56
C LEU A 110 15.71 -13.33 -17.72
N GLU A 111 15.06 -13.69 -16.63
CA GLU A 111 13.97 -14.64 -16.62
C GLU A 111 12.66 -13.96 -17.02
N LYS A 112 11.89 -14.63 -17.88
CA LYS A 112 10.54 -14.20 -18.25
C LYS A 112 9.51 -14.91 -17.38
N PRO A 113 8.33 -14.30 -17.14
CA PRO A 113 7.24 -14.97 -16.46
C PRO A 113 6.93 -16.31 -17.11
N SER A 114 6.81 -17.34 -16.27
CA SER A 114 6.52 -18.72 -16.65
C SER A 114 5.02 -19.02 -16.62
N GLY A 115 4.61 -20.19 -17.07
CA GLY A 115 3.23 -20.67 -16.92
C GLY A 115 2.75 -20.72 -15.47
N LYS A 116 3.65 -20.92 -14.50
CA LYS A 116 3.33 -20.85 -13.05
C LYS A 116 2.97 -19.42 -12.62
N ASP A 117 3.71 -18.42 -13.13
CA ASP A 117 3.42 -17.01 -12.82
C ASP A 117 2.08 -16.58 -13.41
N TYR A 118 1.78 -16.99 -14.64
CA TYR A 118 0.48 -16.73 -15.26
C TYR A 118 -0.66 -17.46 -14.54
N ALA A 119 -0.45 -18.66 -14.00
CA ALA A 119 -1.47 -19.36 -13.21
C ALA A 119 -1.82 -18.58 -11.93
N ILE A 120 -0.82 -17.99 -11.23
CA ILE A 120 -1.05 -17.09 -10.09
C ILE A 120 -1.85 -15.87 -10.52
N VAL A 121 -1.51 -15.26 -11.66
CA VAL A 121 -2.22 -14.09 -12.20
C VAL A 121 -3.68 -14.44 -12.53
N ASP A 122 -3.94 -15.58 -13.15
CA ASP A 122 -5.30 -16.02 -13.49
C ASP A 122 -6.15 -16.27 -12.23
N GLU A 123 -5.53 -16.75 -11.14
CA GLU A 123 -6.18 -16.88 -9.85
C GLU A 123 -6.54 -15.51 -9.25
N VAL A 124 -5.61 -14.55 -9.27
CA VAL A 124 -5.84 -13.18 -8.81
C VAL A 124 -6.94 -12.48 -9.62
N ILE A 125 -6.95 -12.66 -10.94
CA ILE A 125 -7.99 -12.11 -11.84
C ILE A 125 -9.37 -12.65 -11.45
N ARG A 126 -9.49 -13.95 -11.19
CA ARG A 126 -10.74 -14.56 -10.72
C ARG A 126 -11.14 -14.06 -9.33
N GLU A 127 -10.18 -13.97 -8.42
CA GLU A 127 -10.41 -13.47 -7.06
C GLU A 127 -10.96 -12.03 -7.05
N LEU A 128 -10.49 -11.19 -7.96
CA LEU A 128 -10.93 -9.80 -8.10
C LEU A 128 -12.23 -9.65 -8.92
N GLY A 129 -12.68 -10.72 -9.60
CA GLY A 129 -13.86 -10.71 -10.48
C GLY A 129 -13.67 -9.83 -11.72
N ILE A 130 -12.47 -9.85 -12.31
CA ILE A 130 -12.09 -9.01 -13.47
C ILE A 130 -11.73 -9.85 -14.70
N GLU A 131 -12.21 -11.08 -14.81
CA GLU A 131 -11.91 -12.01 -15.93
C GLU A 131 -12.22 -11.38 -17.29
N LYS A 132 -13.30 -10.61 -17.38
CA LYS A 132 -13.72 -9.93 -18.62
C LYS A 132 -12.75 -8.84 -19.07
N LEU A 133 -11.83 -8.45 -18.20
CA LEU A 133 -10.81 -7.44 -18.49
C LEU A 133 -9.46 -8.04 -18.87
N ALA A 134 -9.22 -9.33 -18.63
CA ALA A 134 -7.90 -9.96 -18.71
C ALA A 134 -7.18 -9.66 -20.03
N ASP A 135 -7.87 -9.80 -21.14
CA ASP A 135 -7.31 -9.62 -22.51
C ASP A 135 -7.48 -8.18 -23.05
N LYS A 136 -8.15 -7.29 -22.30
CA LYS A 136 -8.28 -5.88 -22.71
C LYS A 136 -6.97 -5.13 -22.51
N ALA A 137 -6.70 -4.17 -23.38
CA ALA A 137 -5.61 -3.24 -23.21
C ALA A 137 -5.82 -2.41 -21.92
N TYR A 138 -4.79 -2.31 -21.10
CA TYR A 138 -4.82 -1.55 -19.82
C TYR A 138 -5.20 -0.08 -20.04
N THR A 139 -4.86 0.47 -21.21
CA THR A 139 -5.20 1.84 -21.63
C THR A 139 -6.70 2.02 -21.93
N GLN A 140 -7.41 0.96 -22.29
CA GLN A 140 -8.82 0.98 -22.75
C GLN A 140 -9.84 0.69 -21.64
N ILE A 141 -9.40 0.40 -20.42
CA ILE A 141 -10.27 0.17 -19.28
C ILE A 141 -10.52 1.46 -18.48
N SER A 142 -11.63 1.53 -17.74
CA SER A 142 -12.00 2.67 -16.89
C SER A 142 -11.01 2.88 -15.73
N GLY A 143 -11.03 4.06 -15.10
CA GLY A 143 -10.19 4.37 -13.93
C GLY A 143 -10.37 3.39 -12.77
N GLY A 144 -11.62 3.01 -12.47
CA GLY A 144 -11.90 2.02 -11.43
C GLY A 144 -11.40 0.60 -11.77
N GLU A 145 -11.50 0.19 -13.05
CA GLU A 145 -10.95 -1.08 -13.52
C GLU A 145 -9.41 -1.08 -13.49
N ARG A 146 -8.77 0.05 -13.83
CA ARG A 146 -7.31 0.22 -13.68
C ARG A 146 -6.87 0.07 -12.23
N GLN A 147 -7.62 0.65 -11.30
CA GLN A 147 -7.33 0.51 -9.88
C GLN A 147 -7.42 -0.97 -9.43
N GLN A 148 -8.39 -1.73 -9.96
CA GLN A 148 -8.47 -3.17 -9.69
C GLN A 148 -7.27 -3.94 -10.27
N ALA A 149 -6.83 -3.60 -11.46
CA ALA A 149 -5.63 -4.20 -12.05
C ALA A 149 -4.35 -3.86 -11.27
N LEU A 150 -4.23 -2.62 -10.73
CA LEU A 150 -3.13 -2.23 -9.83
C LEU A 150 -3.11 -3.07 -8.55
N ILE A 151 -4.28 -3.29 -7.94
CA ILE A 151 -4.42 -4.18 -6.79
C ILE A 151 -4.04 -5.61 -7.18
N GLY A 152 -4.51 -6.08 -8.32
CA GLY A 152 -4.16 -7.41 -8.85
C GLY A 152 -2.66 -7.59 -9.00
N ARG A 153 -1.95 -6.58 -9.52
CA ARG A 153 -0.49 -6.59 -9.62
C ARG A 153 0.18 -6.70 -8.26
N ALA A 154 -0.32 -5.98 -7.25
CA ALA A 154 0.22 -6.06 -5.89
C ALA A 154 -0.06 -7.43 -5.23
N ILE A 155 -1.25 -8.01 -5.44
CA ILE A 155 -1.59 -9.34 -4.92
C ILE A 155 -0.78 -10.43 -5.64
N ALA A 156 -0.60 -10.35 -6.98
CA ALA A 156 0.20 -11.29 -7.75
C ALA A 156 1.66 -11.35 -7.30
N GLN A 157 2.17 -10.31 -6.68
CA GLN A 157 3.48 -10.29 -6.02
C GLN A 157 3.55 -11.22 -4.81
N GLN A 158 2.40 -11.62 -4.23
CA GLN A 158 2.28 -12.46 -3.02
C GLN A 158 3.06 -11.88 -1.82
N PRO A 159 2.90 -10.59 -1.49
CA PRO A 159 3.61 -9.96 -0.39
C PRO A 159 2.98 -10.31 0.96
N GLU A 160 3.69 -10.05 2.04
CA GLU A 160 3.14 -10.16 3.41
C GLU A 160 2.43 -8.86 3.85
N ILE A 161 2.86 -7.71 3.31
CA ILE A 161 2.30 -6.39 3.58
C ILE A 161 1.86 -5.75 2.25
N ILE A 162 0.63 -5.26 2.16
CA ILE A 162 0.16 -4.47 1.01
C ILE A 162 -0.08 -3.04 1.47
N MET A 163 0.54 -2.09 0.79
CA MET A 163 0.43 -0.67 1.07
C MET A 163 -0.35 0.04 -0.04
N PHE A 164 -1.36 0.83 0.33
CA PHE A 164 -2.21 1.60 -0.57
C PHE A 164 -2.05 3.09 -0.31
N ASP A 165 -1.60 3.83 -1.30
CA ASP A 165 -1.49 5.28 -1.20
C ASP A 165 -2.72 5.96 -1.79
N GLU A 166 -3.60 6.46 -0.92
CA GLU A 166 -4.88 7.11 -1.25
C GLU A 166 -5.68 6.41 -2.36
N PRO A 167 -6.01 5.10 -2.21
CA PRO A 167 -6.56 4.26 -3.28
C PRO A 167 -7.96 4.66 -3.75
N THR A 168 -8.62 5.55 -3.03
CA THR A 168 -9.99 6.02 -3.33
C THR A 168 -10.02 7.37 -4.06
N ASN A 169 -8.87 8.01 -4.26
CA ASN A 169 -8.80 9.28 -4.95
C ASN A 169 -9.28 9.13 -6.41
N HIS A 170 -9.97 10.16 -6.88
CA HIS A 170 -10.55 10.24 -8.23
C HIS A 170 -11.67 9.21 -8.53
N LEU A 171 -12.15 8.49 -7.51
CA LEU A 171 -13.31 7.61 -7.64
C LEU A 171 -14.58 8.34 -7.19
N ASP A 172 -15.71 8.05 -7.85
CA ASP A 172 -17.01 8.42 -7.32
C ASP A 172 -17.31 7.70 -6.00
N TYR A 173 -18.23 8.23 -5.21
CA TYR A 173 -18.55 7.74 -3.87
C TYR A 173 -18.86 6.24 -3.83
N GLY A 174 -19.65 5.73 -4.78
CA GLY A 174 -19.98 4.30 -4.83
C GLY A 174 -18.75 3.42 -5.10
N ASN A 175 -17.83 3.88 -5.97
CA ASN A 175 -16.58 3.19 -6.23
C ASN A 175 -15.61 3.29 -5.04
N GLN A 176 -15.59 4.42 -4.31
CA GLN A 176 -14.83 4.56 -3.07
C GLN A 176 -15.24 3.52 -2.03
N LEU A 177 -16.53 3.38 -1.77
CA LEU A 177 -17.06 2.39 -0.83
C LEU A 177 -16.68 0.96 -1.23
N ARG A 178 -16.87 0.62 -2.51
CA ARG A 178 -16.46 -0.70 -3.04
C ARG A 178 -14.97 -0.96 -2.85
N MET A 179 -14.13 0.08 -3.06
CA MET A 179 -12.69 -0.02 -2.89
C MET A 179 -12.31 -0.27 -1.44
N VAL A 180 -12.87 0.52 -0.50
CA VAL A 180 -12.66 0.35 0.94
C VAL A 180 -13.04 -1.06 1.40
N HIS A 181 -14.18 -1.57 0.94
CA HIS A 181 -14.58 -2.96 1.24
C HIS A 181 -13.62 -4.01 0.68
N LYS A 182 -13.14 -3.83 -0.56
CA LYS A 182 -12.14 -4.75 -1.15
C LYS A 182 -10.85 -4.77 -0.33
N ILE A 183 -10.35 -3.58 0.07
CA ILE A 183 -9.15 -3.46 0.90
C ILE A 183 -9.35 -4.12 2.26
N LYS A 184 -10.51 -3.89 2.91
CA LYS A 184 -10.85 -4.55 4.17
C LYS A 184 -10.84 -6.07 4.04
N ASN A 185 -11.38 -6.62 2.95
CA ASN A 185 -11.43 -8.06 2.73
C ASN A 185 -10.03 -8.68 2.55
N LEU A 186 -9.02 -7.92 2.13
CA LEU A 186 -7.64 -8.42 2.04
C LEU A 186 -7.09 -8.78 3.43
N SER A 187 -7.38 -8.00 4.46
CA SER A 187 -6.94 -8.34 5.83
C SER A 187 -7.57 -9.63 6.36
N GLN A 188 -8.76 -9.99 5.87
CA GLN A 188 -9.41 -11.26 6.21
C GLN A 188 -8.77 -12.47 5.51
N LYS A 189 -7.88 -12.24 4.56
CA LYS A 189 -7.10 -13.23 3.81
C LYS A 189 -5.63 -13.26 4.25
N ASP A 190 -5.37 -12.92 5.51
CA ASP A 190 -4.04 -12.90 6.13
C ASP A 190 -3.04 -11.86 5.58
N TYR A 191 -3.47 -10.94 4.69
CA TYR A 191 -2.62 -9.82 4.32
C TYR A 191 -2.57 -8.78 5.43
N THR A 192 -1.38 -8.31 5.77
CA THR A 192 -1.23 -7.09 6.57
C THR A 192 -1.41 -5.89 5.63
N VAL A 193 -2.30 -4.97 6.00
CA VAL A 193 -2.69 -3.88 5.11
C VAL A 193 -2.38 -2.53 5.73
N ILE A 194 -1.74 -1.64 4.96
CA ILE A 194 -1.57 -0.23 5.32
C ILE A 194 -2.24 0.61 4.23
N MET A 195 -3.10 1.54 4.61
CA MET A 195 -3.76 2.45 3.68
C MET A 195 -3.62 3.89 4.14
N THR A 196 -3.29 4.80 3.23
CA THR A 196 -3.38 6.25 3.50
C THR A 196 -4.73 6.78 3.03
N THR A 197 -5.27 7.75 3.76
CA THR A 197 -6.47 8.49 3.37
C THR A 197 -6.51 9.86 4.07
N HIS A 198 -7.26 10.79 3.52
CA HIS A 198 -7.63 12.04 4.19
C HIS A 198 -9.08 12.04 4.69
N MET A 199 -9.82 10.93 4.47
CA MET A 199 -11.24 10.79 4.83
C MET A 199 -11.40 9.93 6.08
N PRO A 200 -11.88 10.50 7.21
CA PRO A 200 -12.12 9.74 8.44
C PRO A 200 -13.11 8.59 8.27
N ASP A 201 -14.14 8.78 7.42
CA ASP A 201 -15.16 7.77 7.15
C ASP A 201 -14.55 6.47 6.60
N HIS A 202 -13.53 6.57 5.76
CA HIS A 202 -12.83 5.38 5.24
C HIS A 202 -12.13 4.61 6.37
N ALA A 203 -11.47 5.33 7.31
CA ALA A 203 -10.83 4.70 8.46
C ALA A 203 -11.86 4.02 9.37
N MET A 204 -13.02 4.67 9.61
CA MET A 204 -14.11 4.08 10.41
C MET A 204 -14.69 2.83 9.74
N MET A 205 -14.89 2.85 8.43
CA MET A 205 -15.41 1.67 7.69
C MET A 205 -14.45 0.49 7.70
N ILE A 206 -13.16 0.76 7.60
CA ILE A 206 -12.11 -0.25 7.64
C ILE A 206 -12.01 -0.83 9.05
N GLY A 207 -11.98 0.03 10.07
CA GLY A 207 -11.73 -0.35 11.46
C GLY A 207 -10.24 -0.69 11.70
N GLY A 208 -9.97 -1.51 12.71
CA GLY A 208 -8.61 -1.89 13.07
C GLY A 208 -7.84 -0.77 13.78
N LYS A 209 -6.61 -0.50 13.34
CA LYS A 209 -5.76 0.58 13.86
C LYS A 209 -5.81 1.81 12.95
N THR A 210 -5.76 2.99 13.55
CA THR A 210 -5.59 4.26 12.84
C THR A 210 -4.37 4.99 13.39
N ALA A 211 -3.57 5.54 12.48
CA ALA A 211 -2.46 6.43 12.79
C ALA A 211 -2.80 7.82 12.23
N ILE A 212 -2.93 8.84 13.08
CA ILE A 212 -3.19 10.21 12.66
C ILE A 212 -1.85 10.93 12.52
N LEU A 213 -1.51 11.33 11.29
CA LEU A 213 -0.32 12.12 10.98
C LEU A 213 -0.69 13.62 10.97
N GLY A 214 -0.19 14.33 11.96
CA GLY A 214 -0.37 15.78 12.11
C GLY A 214 0.48 16.59 11.13
N ARG A 215 0.07 17.83 10.85
CA ARG A 215 0.88 18.80 10.07
C ARG A 215 2.18 19.20 10.76
N ASP A 216 2.27 18.97 12.05
CA ASP A 216 3.48 19.16 12.87
C ASP A 216 4.49 18.00 12.73
N GLY A 217 4.14 16.96 11.97
CA GLY A 217 4.96 15.78 11.75
C GLY A 217 4.89 14.73 12.86
N THR A 218 3.98 14.87 13.82
CA THR A 218 3.74 13.87 14.86
C THR A 218 2.78 12.78 14.39
N LEU A 219 2.98 11.54 14.86
CA LEU A 219 2.07 10.42 14.60
C LEU A 219 1.44 9.96 15.91
N LYS A 220 0.11 9.83 15.91
CA LYS A 220 -0.65 9.25 17.03
C LYS A 220 -1.32 7.98 16.54
N VAL A 221 -1.05 6.85 17.20
CA VAL A 221 -1.57 5.53 16.82
C VAL A 221 -2.51 5.00 17.91
N GLY A 222 -3.61 4.39 17.50
CA GLY A 222 -4.58 3.78 18.41
C GLY A 222 -5.61 2.95 17.67
N LYS A 223 -6.55 2.35 18.40
CA LYS A 223 -7.72 1.73 17.79
C LYS A 223 -8.57 2.81 17.11
N THR A 224 -9.12 2.49 15.94
CA THR A 224 -9.87 3.44 15.13
C THR A 224 -11.00 4.11 15.95
N GLU A 225 -11.76 3.35 16.72
CA GLU A 225 -12.88 3.82 17.54
C GLU A 225 -12.46 4.77 18.68
N GLU A 226 -11.22 4.64 19.17
CA GLU A 226 -10.68 5.44 20.26
C GLU A 226 -10.01 6.73 19.77
N ILE A 227 -9.44 6.70 18.57
CA ILE A 227 -8.62 7.81 18.05
C ILE A 227 -9.42 8.75 17.15
N ILE A 228 -10.43 8.24 16.43
CA ILE A 228 -11.34 9.05 15.61
C ILE A 228 -12.55 9.43 16.46
N THR A 229 -12.53 10.64 17.02
CA THR A 229 -13.65 11.21 17.77
C THR A 229 -13.91 12.61 17.25
N GLU A 230 -15.17 13.12 17.35
CA GLU A 230 -15.55 14.48 16.93
C GLU A 230 -14.65 15.60 17.48
N LYS A 231 -13.97 15.37 18.61
CA LYS A 231 -13.05 16.33 19.23
C LYS A 231 -11.62 16.28 18.67
N LYS A 232 -11.28 15.28 17.84
CA LYS A 232 -9.89 15.05 17.37
C LYS A 232 -9.75 15.18 15.85
N LEU A 233 -10.82 15.43 15.14
CA LEU A 233 -10.90 15.77 13.72
C LEU A 233 -10.99 17.29 13.55
#